data_2801002880022895c5297e084611a08d
#
_entry.id   2801002880022895c5297e084611a08d
#
_cell.length_a   1.000
_cell.length_b   1.000
_cell.length_c   1.000
_cell.angle_alpha   90.00
_cell.angle_beta   90.00
_cell.angle_gamma   90.00
#
_symmetry.space_group_name_H-M   'P 1'
#
loop_
_entity.id
_entity.type
_entity.pdbx_description
1 polymer ?
#
loop_
_entity_poly.entity_id
_entity_poly.type
_entity_poly.pdbx_seq_one_letter_code
_entity_poly.pdbx_strand_id
1 'polypeptide(L)'
;LWMELKMNGCSFPLAELSDGTVHLLLLLLLLNLPRKRGMSMLAVDEPEMNLHPAWQKLMAHEILRGESFKQCFISTHSPDFLDEFTQDFLEGHVNVIVFDPSSKRPLRQLDRNELRNELQNWTLGDLYRIGDPLIGGWPQ
;
A
#
# COMPACT_ATOMS: atom_id res chain seq x y z
N LEU A 1 -11.80 23.57 12.09
CA LEU A 1 -10.51 22.96 12.42
C LEU A 1 -9.43 23.68 11.59
N TRP A 2 -8.47 24.32 12.23
CA TRP A 2 -7.33 24.93 11.54
C TRP A 2 -6.13 24.00 11.69
N MET A 3 -5.54 23.59 10.59
CA MET A 3 -4.33 22.76 10.58
C MET A 3 -3.26 23.41 9.72
N GLU A 4 -2.03 23.40 10.19
CA GLU A 4 -0.87 23.91 9.48
C GLU A 4 0.33 22.95 9.65
N LEU A 5 1.16 22.85 8.63
CA LEU A 5 2.44 22.15 8.67
C LEU A 5 3.52 23.18 9.02
N LYS A 6 4.28 22.93 10.09
CA LYS A 6 5.45 23.76 10.45
C LYS A 6 6.73 23.04 10.07
N MET A 7 7.53 23.65 9.20
CA MET A 7 8.78 23.09 8.73
C MET A 7 9.83 24.19 8.55
N ASN A 8 11.02 23.99 9.12
CA ASN A 8 12.15 24.94 9.02
C ASN A 8 11.79 26.39 9.37
N GLY A 9 10.93 26.59 10.39
CA GLY A 9 10.51 27.92 10.83
C GLY A 9 9.41 28.57 9.99
N CYS A 10 8.98 27.93 8.90
CA CYS A 10 7.84 28.36 8.07
C CYS A 10 6.59 27.59 8.47
N SER A 11 5.43 28.23 8.34
CA SER A 11 4.12 27.63 8.56
C SER A 11 3.35 27.62 7.25
N PHE A 12 2.83 26.46 6.89
CA PHE A 12 2.08 26.22 5.65
C PHE A 12 0.66 25.76 6.03
N PRO A 13 -0.38 26.55 5.74
CA PRO A 13 -1.75 26.08 5.85
C PRO A 13 -1.97 24.84 4.96
N LEU A 14 -2.79 23.88 5.39
CA LEU A 14 -3.09 22.68 4.57
C LEU A 14 -3.58 23.01 3.17
N ALA A 15 -4.29 24.14 3.01
CA ALA A 15 -4.80 24.59 1.71
C ALA A 15 -3.69 24.99 0.71
N GLU A 16 -2.48 25.21 1.18
CA GLU A 16 -1.30 25.56 0.34
C GLU A 16 -0.44 24.33 -0.01
N LEU A 17 -0.74 23.17 0.59
CA LEU A 17 -0.05 21.93 0.31
C LEU A 17 -0.65 21.22 -0.90
N SER A 18 0.17 20.45 -1.61
CA SER A 18 -0.36 19.56 -2.67
C SER A 18 -1.24 18.47 -2.09
N ASP A 19 -2.20 17.98 -2.88
CA ASP A 19 -3.09 16.88 -2.48
C ASP A 19 -2.31 15.66 -2.01
N GLY A 20 -1.24 15.30 -2.71
CA GLY A 20 -0.36 14.19 -2.31
C GLY A 20 0.30 14.41 -0.95
N THR A 21 0.73 15.65 -0.66
CA THR A 21 1.31 15.97 0.67
C THR A 21 0.26 15.85 1.77
N VAL A 22 -0.93 16.36 1.55
CA VAL A 22 -2.05 16.26 2.51
C VAL A 22 -2.42 14.80 2.73
N HIS A 23 -2.53 14.01 1.64
CA HIS A 23 -2.83 12.58 1.70
C HIS A 23 -1.79 11.83 2.52
N LEU A 24 -0.49 12.02 2.21
CA LEU A 24 0.61 11.41 2.96
C LEU A 24 0.54 11.74 4.45
N LEU A 25 0.37 13.02 4.79
CA LEU A 25 0.30 13.45 6.19
C LEU A 25 -0.90 12.85 6.94
N LEU A 26 -2.06 12.76 6.29
CA LEU A 26 -3.25 12.15 6.89
C LEU A 26 -3.06 10.65 7.13
N LEU A 27 -2.49 9.92 6.18
CA LEU A 27 -2.20 8.50 6.35
C LEU A 27 -1.15 8.24 7.42
N LEU A 28 -0.05 9.01 7.42
CA LEU A 28 0.97 8.91 8.48
C LEU A 28 0.38 9.20 9.86
N LEU A 29 -0.47 10.21 9.98
CA LEU A 29 -1.18 10.52 11.21
C LEU A 29 -2.05 9.33 11.65
N LEU A 30 -2.84 8.77 10.73
CA LEU A 30 -3.74 7.65 10.99
C LEU A 30 -2.97 6.41 11.44
N LEU A 31 -1.86 6.07 10.76
CA LEU A 31 -1.02 4.91 11.08
C LEU A 31 -0.32 5.05 12.43
N ASN A 32 -0.02 6.28 12.87
CA ASN A 32 0.67 6.57 14.12
C ASN A 32 -0.27 6.98 15.27
N LEU A 33 -1.59 6.95 15.08
CA LEU A 33 -2.52 7.23 16.16
C LEU A 33 -2.40 6.17 17.27
N PRO A 34 -2.42 6.60 18.54
CA PRO A 34 -2.46 5.65 19.66
C PRO A 34 -3.65 4.71 19.53
N ARG A 35 -3.42 3.41 19.73
CA ARG A 35 -4.49 2.42 19.71
C ARG A 35 -5.62 2.82 20.66
N LYS A 36 -6.75 3.22 20.10
CA LYS A 36 -7.99 3.38 20.88
C LYS A 36 -8.67 2.01 20.99
N ARG A 37 -9.21 1.70 22.17
CA ARG A 37 -10.04 0.49 22.34
C ARG A 37 -11.16 0.50 21.29
N GLY A 38 -11.19 -0.55 20.44
CA GLY A 38 -12.22 -0.72 19.41
C GLY A 38 -11.74 -0.52 17.96
N MET A 39 -10.64 0.17 17.70
CA MET A 39 -10.07 0.26 16.35
C MET A 39 -9.13 -0.93 16.11
N SER A 40 -9.58 -1.93 15.37
CA SER A 40 -8.79 -3.14 15.10
C SER A 40 -8.41 -3.31 13.64
N MET A 41 -9.04 -2.57 12.74
CA MET A 41 -8.88 -2.71 11.30
C MET A 41 -8.76 -1.34 10.63
N LEU A 42 -7.88 -1.25 9.64
CA LEU A 42 -7.77 -0.14 8.71
C LEU A 42 -7.99 -0.67 7.28
N ALA A 43 -8.81 0.02 6.50
CA ALA A 43 -8.95 -0.23 5.07
C ALA A 43 -8.65 1.07 4.32
N VAL A 44 -7.75 1.00 3.35
CA VAL A 44 -7.33 2.14 2.52
C VAL A 44 -7.34 1.73 1.06
N ASP A 45 -7.96 2.56 0.25
CA ASP A 45 -8.03 2.41 -1.19
C ASP A 45 -6.96 3.29 -1.84
N GLU A 46 -6.07 2.69 -2.63
CA GLU A 46 -4.98 3.35 -3.35
C GLU A 46 -4.19 4.36 -2.51
N PRO A 47 -3.53 3.94 -1.40
CA PRO A 47 -2.79 4.86 -0.52
C PRO A 47 -1.64 5.57 -1.22
N GLU A 48 -1.17 5.05 -2.34
CA GLU A 48 -0.11 5.61 -3.18
C GLU A 48 -0.59 6.70 -4.14
N MET A 49 -1.90 6.91 -4.28
CA MET A 49 -2.46 7.86 -5.23
C MET A 49 -1.95 9.29 -4.96
N ASN A 50 -1.52 9.96 -6.04
CA ASN A 50 -0.92 11.30 -6.00
C ASN A 50 0.40 11.41 -5.20
N LEU A 51 0.99 10.28 -4.79
CA LEU A 51 2.29 10.29 -4.12
C LEU A 51 3.44 10.21 -5.16
N HIS A 52 4.49 10.97 -4.90
CA HIS A 52 5.75 10.80 -5.59
C HIS A 52 6.31 9.38 -5.31
N PRO A 53 6.95 8.68 -6.28
CA PRO A 53 7.46 7.31 -6.08
C PRO A 53 8.29 7.11 -4.81
N ALA A 54 9.14 8.08 -4.45
CA ALA A 54 9.91 8.02 -3.19
C ALA A 54 9.02 8.01 -1.93
N TRP A 55 7.83 8.59 -2.01
CA TRP A 55 6.88 8.63 -0.90
C TRP A 55 6.00 7.38 -0.86
N GLN A 56 5.79 6.72 -2.00
CA GLN A 56 5.13 5.42 -2.06
C GLN A 56 5.92 4.39 -1.25
N LYS A 57 7.24 4.37 -1.41
CA LYS A 57 8.13 3.52 -0.62
C LYS A 57 8.05 3.81 0.88
N LEU A 58 8.10 5.09 1.25
CA LEU A 58 7.93 5.50 2.65
C LEU A 58 6.59 5.03 3.20
N MET A 59 5.51 5.21 2.44
CA MET A 59 4.16 4.82 2.84
C MET A 59 4.04 3.32 3.05
N ALA A 60 4.53 2.51 2.11
CA ALA A 60 4.54 1.05 2.23
C ALA A 60 5.27 0.60 3.50
N HIS A 61 6.43 1.19 3.77
CA HIS A 61 7.23 0.90 4.94
C HIS A 61 6.52 1.28 6.26
N GLU A 62 5.85 2.42 6.31
CA GLU A 62 5.07 2.84 7.48
C GLU A 62 3.85 1.94 7.72
N ILE A 63 3.21 1.47 6.65
CA ILE A 63 2.10 0.50 6.73
C ILE A 63 2.59 -0.83 7.32
N LEU A 64 3.71 -1.35 6.84
CA LEU A 64 4.30 -2.61 7.31
C LEU A 64 4.74 -2.54 8.77
N ARG A 65 5.23 -1.39 9.21
CA ARG A 65 5.66 -1.15 10.61
C ARG A 65 4.54 -0.74 11.54
N GLY A 66 3.38 -0.36 10.98
CA GLY A 66 2.28 0.20 11.75
C GLY A 66 1.71 -0.78 12.77
N GLU A 67 1.78 -0.40 14.07
CA GLU A 67 1.22 -1.19 15.17
C GLU A 67 -0.16 -0.68 15.62
N SER A 68 -0.67 0.38 15.00
CA SER A 68 -1.93 1.02 15.41
C SER A 68 -3.15 0.16 15.12
N PHE A 69 -3.07 -0.75 14.15
CA PHE A 69 -4.15 -1.64 13.76
C PHE A 69 -3.71 -3.10 13.85
N LYS A 70 -4.64 -4.01 14.14
CA LYS A 70 -4.38 -5.45 14.12
C LYS A 70 -4.36 -6.00 12.72
N GLN A 71 -5.06 -5.35 11.79
CA GLN A 71 -5.21 -5.75 10.41
C GLN A 71 -5.33 -4.51 9.53
N CYS A 72 -4.62 -4.52 8.40
CA CYS A 72 -4.70 -3.49 7.38
C CYS A 72 -5.07 -4.14 6.04
N PHE A 73 -6.07 -3.57 5.37
CA PHE A 73 -6.45 -3.92 4.01
C PHE A 73 -6.12 -2.75 3.10
N ILE A 74 -5.46 -3.05 2.00
CA ILE A 74 -5.04 -2.06 1.02
C ILE A 74 -5.44 -2.57 -0.35
N SER A 75 -6.07 -1.73 -1.16
CA SER A 75 -6.16 -1.94 -2.60
C SER A 75 -5.09 -1.10 -3.29
N THR A 76 -4.55 -1.60 -4.37
CA THR A 76 -3.57 -0.87 -5.20
C THR A 76 -3.62 -1.33 -6.65
N HIS A 77 -3.37 -0.40 -7.55
CA HIS A 77 -3.10 -0.64 -8.96
C HIS A 77 -1.66 -0.23 -9.35
N SER A 78 -0.85 0.18 -8.38
CA SER A 78 0.53 0.61 -8.61
C SER A 78 1.50 -0.58 -8.50
N PRO A 79 2.15 -0.97 -9.61
CA PRO A 79 3.21 -1.98 -9.55
C PRO A 79 4.38 -1.53 -8.67
N ASP A 80 4.73 -0.23 -8.70
CA ASP A 80 5.83 0.31 -7.88
C ASP A 80 5.52 0.21 -6.37
N PHE A 81 4.27 0.43 -6.00
CA PHE A 81 3.83 0.27 -4.62
C PHE A 81 3.79 -1.22 -4.22
N LEU A 82 3.34 -2.09 -5.13
CA LEU A 82 3.28 -3.53 -4.92
C LEU A 82 4.68 -4.15 -4.73
N ASP A 83 5.71 -3.61 -5.39
CA ASP A 83 7.10 -4.05 -5.26
C ASP A 83 7.59 -4.02 -3.81
N GLU A 84 7.19 -3.01 -3.05
CA GLU A 84 7.63 -2.81 -1.67
C GLU A 84 7.13 -3.91 -0.71
N PHE A 85 6.10 -4.68 -1.09
CA PHE A 85 5.54 -5.77 -0.29
C PHE A 85 6.07 -7.16 -0.66
N THR A 86 6.94 -7.27 -1.66
CA THR A 86 7.42 -8.57 -2.18
C THR A 86 8.06 -9.42 -1.09
N GLN A 87 8.96 -8.83 -0.30
CA GLN A 87 9.68 -9.55 0.74
C GLN A 87 8.73 -10.00 1.87
N ASP A 88 7.85 -9.10 2.33
CA ASP A 88 6.88 -9.39 3.39
C ASP A 88 5.84 -10.43 2.95
N PHE A 89 5.50 -10.48 1.66
CA PHE A 89 4.68 -11.55 1.10
C PHE A 89 5.40 -12.89 1.18
N LEU A 90 6.68 -12.97 0.79
CA LEU A 90 7.48 -14.20 0.87
C LEU A 90 7.67 -14.69 2.31
N GLU A 91 7.82 -13.78 3.25
CA GLU A 91 7.95 -14.06 4.68
C GLU A 91 6.64 -14.40 5.38
N GLY A 92 5.52 -14.11 4.72
CA GLY A 92 4.19 -14.45 5.22
C GLY A 92 3.55 -13.37 6.11
N HIS A 93 4.13 -12.19 6.18
CA HIS A 93 3.57 -11.04 6.89
C HIS A 93 2.42 -10.39 6.12
N VAL A 94 2.48 -10.46 4.79
CA VAL A 94 1.48 -9.91 3.87
C VAL A 94 0.79 -11.04 3.10
N ASN A 95 -0.51 -10.91 2.89
CA ASN A 95 -1.28 -11.74 1.96
C ASN A 95 -1.73 -10.88 0.78
N VAL A 96 -1.51 -11.37 -0.41
CA VAL A 96 -1.95 -10.72 -1.65
C VAL A 96 -3.20 -11.41 -2.17
N ILE A 97 -4.23 -10.63 -2.45
CA ILE A 97 -5.51 -11.09 -2.99
C ILE A 97 -5.71 -10.41 -4.35
N VAL A 98 -5.84 -11.21 -5.37
CA VAL A 98 -6.12 -10.74 -6.73
C VAL A 98 -7.63 -10.70 -6.93
N PHE A 99 -8.12 -9.58 -7.49
CA PHE A 99 -9.49 -9.43 -7.92
C PHE A 99 -9.57 -9.55 -9.44
N ASP A 100 -10.24 -10.60 -9.91
CA ASP A 100 -10.54 -10.84 -11.33
C ASP A 100 -12.05 -10.96 -11.52
N PRO A 101 -12.74 -9.91 -11.98
CA PRO A 101 -14.19 -9.91 -12.14
C PRO A 101 -14.68 -10.88 -13.23
N SER A 102 -13.79 -11.33 -14.13
CA SER A 102 -14.12 -12.29 -15.20
C SER A 102 -14.14 -13.74 -14.72
N SER A 103 -13.51 -14.00 -13.58
CA SER A 103 -13.41 -15.34 -13.01
C SER A 103 -14.69 -15.76 -12.28
N LYS A 104 -14.98 -17.07 -12.28
CA LYS A 104 -16.03 -17.64 -11.42
C LYS A 104 -15.77 -17.45 -9.93
N ARG A 105 -14.51 -17.24 -9.55
CA ARG A 105 -14.07 -16.85 -8.19
C ARG A 105 -13.32 -15.55 -8.31
N PRO A 106 -14.00 -14.41 -8.15
CA PRO A 106 -13.43 -13.09 -8.43
C PRO A 106 -12.31 -12.70 -7.45
N LEU A 107 -12.27 -13.28 -6.27
CA LEU A 107 -11.20 -13.06 -5.29
C LEU A 107 -10.36 -14.34 -5.16
N ARG A 108 -9.06 -14.21 -5.34
CA ARG A 108 -8.10 -15.30 -5.20
C ARG A 108 -6.89 -14.83 -4.40
N GLN A 109 -6.60 -15.52 -3.31
CA GLN A 109 -5.36 -15.31 -2.57
C GLN A 109 -4.21 -15.97 -3.34
N LEU A 110 -3.09 -15.25 -3.47
CA LEU A 110 -1.87 -15.80 -4.06
C LEU A 110 -1.23 -16.82 -3.13
N ASP A 111 -0.77 -17.93 -3.70
CA ASP A 111 0.06 -18.89 -2.98
C ASP A 111 1.54 -18.49 -3.15
N ARG A 112 2.18 -18.17 -2.05
CA ARG A 112 3.60 -17.79 -2.02
C ARG A 112 4.53 -18.93 -2.46
N ASN A 113 4.11 -20.19 -2.31
CA ASN A 113 4.93 -21.31 -2.74
C ASN A 113 4.93 -21.44 -4.26
N GLU A 114 3.83 -21.14 -4.93
CA GLU A 114 3.74 -21.12 -6.40
C GLU A 114 4.64 -20.04 -7.00
N LEU A 115 4.75 -18.88 -6.35
CA LEU A 115 5.50 -17.73 -6.84
C LEU A 115 6.94 -17.65 -6.33
N ARG A 116 7.36 -18.55 -5.43
CA ARG A 116 8.68 -18.47 -4.78
C ARG A 116 9.85 -18.48 -5.76
N ASN A 117 9.75 -19.23 -6.86
CA ASN A 117 10.82 -19.31 -7.85
C ASN A 117 10.90 -18.05 -8.71
N GLU A 118 9.77 -17.53 -9.14
CA GLU A 118 9.68 -16.28 -9.91
C GLU A 118 10.17 -15.10 -9.09
N LEU A 119 9.75 -15.02 -7.83
CA LEU A 119 10.11 -13.93 -6.91
C LEU A 119 11.57 -13.98 -6.40
N GLN A 120 12.40 -14.93 -6.86
CA GLN A 120 13.85 -14.86 -6.67
C GLN A 120 14.51 -13.81 -7.56
N ASN A 121 13.95 -13.54 -8.73
CA ASN A 121 14.50 -12.65 -9.75
C ASN A 121 13.56 -11.48 -10.09
N TRP A 122 12.32 -11.54 -9.68
CA TRP A 122 11.26 -10.60 -10.00
C TRP A 122 10.59 -10.13 -8.72
N THR A 123 9.95 -8.96 -8.78
CA THR A 123 9.09 -8.47 -7.72
C THR A 123 7.62 -8.76 -8.03
N LEU A 124 6.74 -8.59 -7.05
CA LEU A 124 5.28 -8.68 -7.28
C LEU A 124 4.84 -7.66 -8.33
N GLY A 125 5.37 -6.44 -8.29
CA GLY A 125 5.07 -5.41 -9.27
C GLY A 125 5.61 -5.73 -10.65
N ASP A 126 6.78 -6.38 -10.77
CA ASP A 126 7.30 -6.82 -12.06
C ASP A 126 6.36 -7.85 -12.71
N LEU A 127 5.92 -8.83 -11.94
CA LEU A 127 4.95 -9.84 -12.42
C LEU A 127 3.62 -9.17 -12.81
N TYR A 128 3.18 -8.17 -12.05
CA TYR A 128 1.99 -7.39 -12.38
C TYR A 128 2.17 -6.60 -13.70
N ARG A 129 3.34 -5.96 -13.92
CA ARG A 129 3.64 -5.19 -15.15
C ARG A 129 3.61 -6.05 -16.41
N ILE A 130 4.09 -7.30 -16.33
CA ILE A 130 4.10 -8.21 -17.48
C ILE A 130 2.76 -8.95 -17.68
N GLY A 131 1.79 -8.75 -16.79
CA GLY A 131 0.50 -9.42 -16.86
C GLY A 131 0.58 -10.91 -16.57
N ASP A 132 1.37 -11.31 -15.57
CA ASP A 132 1.49 -12.71 -15.16
C ASP A 132 0.11 -13.30 -14.82
N PRO A 133 -0.24 -14.49 -15.32
CA PRO A 133 -1.57 -15.08 -15.10
C PRO A 133 -1.94 -15.33 -13.63
N LEU A 134 -0.94 -15.45 -12.75
CA LEU A 134 -1.18 -15.64 -11.33
C LEU A 134 -1.47 -14.31 -10.60
N ILE A 135 -0.88 -13.21 -11.04
CA ILE A 135 -1.06 -11.89 -10.38
C ILE A 135 -2.10 -11.05 -11.09
N GLY A 136 -2.34 -11.31 -12.37
CA GLY A 136 -3.09 -10.42 -13.23
C GLY A 136 -2.18 -9.29 -13.73
N GLY A 137 -2.75 -8.18 -14.15
CA GLY A 137 -1.97 -7.06 -14.65
C GLY A 137 -2.83 -6.05 -15.38
N TRP A 138 -2.17 -5.13 -16.05
CA TRP A 138 -2.85 -4.19 -16.90
C TRP A 138 -3.65 -4.93 -17.97
N PRO A 139 -4.91 -4.55 -18.22
CA PRO A 139 -5.67 -5.11 -19.32
C PRO A 139 -4.92 -4.82 -20.62
N GLN A 140 -4.62 -5.89 -21.37
CA GLN A 140 -4.02 -5.79 -22.71
C GLN A 140 -5.06 -5.37 -23.73
#